data_2b1069f1e510db5e4ebc7897594a260f
#
_entry.id   2b1069f1e510db5e4ebc7897594a260f
#
_cell.length_a   1.000
_cell.length_b   1.000
_cell.length_c   1.000
_cell.angle_alpha   90.00
_cell.angle_beta   90.00
_cell.angle_gamma   90.00
#
_symmetry.space_group_name_H-M   'P 1'
#
loop_
_entity.id
_entity.type
_entity.pdbx_description
1 polymer ?
#
loop_
_entity_poly.entity_id
_entity_poly.type
_entity_poly.pdbx_seq_one_letter_code
_entity_poly.pdbx_strand_id
1 'polypeptide(L)'
;PKTEAAAKAAPVYEQEYAKVVDSVYEFISDGTSDNLPEQGRTGICEVRNFASREAALQQLGYTLQDISGDGVPELLIGWISQKRGVGHYGKEIYAIYTFADDRVKYVAEGWSRSSLQLMANDNLVTRGGTGISHQVLAVEHLQPDGSLGCYELYFTWPKDDGLCVYRNMNCRSEADAAQETDMTVEEFNEMRSEYANNSVEIEYLPLKDFKKQGFKGLMRQYLSAGG
;
A
#
# COMPACT_ATOMS: atom_id res chain seq x y z
N PRO A 1 -27.61 -10.10 -37.99
CA PRO A 1 -27.83 -9.59 -36.64
C PRO A 1 -26.54 -9.77 -35.83
N LYS A 2 -25.89 -8.66 -35.51
CA LYS A 2 -24.76 -8.69 -34.59
C LYS A 2 -25.35 -8.87 -33.19
N THR A 3 -25.07 -9.99 -32.59
CA THR A 3 -25.38 -10.25 -31.19
C THR A 3 -24.47 -9.31 -30.37
N GLU A 4 -25.03 -8.25 -29.79
CA GLU A 4 -24.39 -7.47 -28.75
C GLU A 4 -24.11 -8.41 -27.61
N ALA A 5 -22.85 -8.72 -27.36
CA ALA A 5 -22.45 -9.41 -26.13
C ALA A 5 -22.81 -8.50 -24.97
N ALA A 6 -23.78 -8.91 -24.18
CA ALA A 6 -24.14 -8.21 -22.95
C ALA A 6 -22.87 -8.04 -22.10
N ALA A 7 -22.53 -6.80 -21.79
CA ALA A 7 -21.39 -6.49 -20.94
C ALA A 7 -21.61 -7.21 -19.59
N LYS A 8 -20.69 -8.14 -19.23
CA LYS A 8 -20.74 -8.86 -17.97
C LYS A 8 -20.65 -7.82 -16.84
N ALA A 9 -21.55 -7.88 -15.87
CA ALA A 9 -21.53 -6.98 -14.72
C ALA A 9 -20.17 -7.07 -14.02
N ALA A 10 -19.66 -5.92 -13.55
CA ALA A 10 -18.42 -5.89 -12.78
C ALA A 10 -18.56 -6.72 -11.50
N PRO A 11 -17.51 -7.41 -11.04
CA PRO A 11 -17.51 -8.13 -9.77
C PRO A 11 -17.91 -7.23 -8.59
N VAL A 12 -18.48 -7.81 -7.53
CA VAL A 12 -18.95 -7.04 -6.37
C VAL A 12 -17.81 -6.26 -5.72
N TYR A 13 -16.64 -6.88 -5.55
CA TYR A 13 -15.48 -6.20 -4.97
C TYR A 13 -15.07 -4.96 -5.76
N GLU A 14 -15.12 -5.01 -7.11
CA GLU A 14 -14.78 -3.88 -7.97
C GLU A 14 -15.74 -2.70 -7.77
N GLN A 15 -17.04 -2.98 -7.59
CA GLN A 15 -18.05 -1.96 -7.32
C GLN A 15 -17.83 -1.30 -5.96
N GLU A 16 -17.45 -2.09 -4.96
CA GLU A 16 -17.20 -1.58 -3.61
C GLU A 16 -15.87 -0.80 -3.56
N TYR A 17 -14.82 -1.26 -4.20
CA TYR A 17 -13.56 -0.51 -4.33
C TYR A 17 -13.74 0.80 -5.10
N ALA A 18 -14.63 0.83 -6.09
CA ALA A 18 -14.94 2.05 -6.82
C ALA A 18 -15.44 3.15 -5.88
N LYS A 19 -16.20 2.83 -4.84
CA LYS A 19 -16.66 3.82 -3.85
C LYS A 19 -15.48 4.39 -3.05
N VAL A 20 -14.49 3.57 -2.69
CA VAL A 20 -13.27 4.03 -2.00
C VAL A 20 -12.47 4.98 -2.88
N VAL A 21 -12.19 4.57 -4.14
CA VAL A 21 -11.42 5.42 -5.07
C VAL A 21 -12.17 6.71 -5.39
N ASP A 22 -13.50 6.64 -5.49
CA ASP A 22 -14.36 7.81 -5.72
C ASP A 22 -14.27 8.82 -4.56
N SER A 23 -14.32 8.33 -3.33
CA SER A 23 -14.17 9.15 -2.12
C SER A 23 -12.78 9.82 -2.07
N VAL A 24 -11.72 9.09 -2.43
CA VAL A 24 -10.37 9.66 -2.52
C VAL A 24 -10.29 10.72 -3.63
N TYR A 25 -10.89 10.45 -4.79
CA TYR A 25 -10.95 11.43 -5.87
C TYR A 25 -11.65 12.72 -5.44
N GLU A 26 -12.80 12.62 -4.79
CA GLU A 26 -13.57 13.77 -4.30
C GLU A 26 -12.78 14.54 -3.24
N PHE A 27 -12.17 13.85 -2.29
CA PHE A 27 -11.31 14.47 -1.28
C PHE A 27 -10.17 15.27 -1.90
N ILE A 28 -9.46 14.72 -2.87
CA ILE A 28 -8.37 15.42 -3.57
C ILE A 28 -8.93 16.55 -4.41
N SER A 29 -10.06 16.35 -5.07
CA SER A 29 -10.68 17.32 -5.98
C SER A 29 -11.29 18.54 -5.26
N ASP A 30 -12.09 18.33 -4.26
CA ASP A 30 -12.96 19.37 -3.70
C ASP A 30 -12.63 19.68 -2.24
N GLY A 31 -11.85 18.80 -1.59
CA GLY A 31 -11.50 18.94 -0.19
C GLY A 31 -12.57 18.49 0.78
N THR A 32 -13.62 17.87 0.27
CA THR A 32 -14.66 17.28 1.11
C THR A 32 -14.13 15.97 1.70
N SER A 33 -14.08 15.87 3.03
CA SER A 33 -13.58 14.69 3.74
C SER A 33 -14.69 13.76 4.24
N ASP A 34 -15.93 14.12 4.03
CA ASP A 34 -17.08 13.47 4.67
C ASP A 34 -17.21 11.99 4.28
N ASN A 35 -16.69 11.61 3.11
CA ASN A 35 -16.73 10.24 2.61
C ASN A 35 -15.35 9.55 2.58
N LEU A 36 -14.26 10.24 2.95
CA LEU A 36 -12.94 9.62 2.97
C LEU A 36 -12.89 8.60 4.13
N PRO A 37 -12.49 7.34 3.89
CA PRO A 37 -12.33 6.37 4.95
C PRO A 37 -11.44 6.91 6.08
N GLU A 38 -11.80 6.65 7.33
CA GLU A 38 -10.99 7.09 8.48
C GLU A 38 -9.62 6.40 8.50
N GLN A 39 -9.57 5.15 8.05
CA GLN A 39 -8.35 4.34 7.95
C GLN A 39 -7.80 4.40 6.52
N GLY A 40 -6.48 4.41 6.38
CA GLY A 40 -5.79 4.47 5.08
C GLY A 40 -5.74 5.87 4.47
N ARG A 41 -5.94 6.92 5.25
CA ARG A 41 -5.98 8.29 4.74
C ARG A 41 -4.74 9.14 4.99
N THR A 42 -3.84 8.69 5.88
CA THR A 42 -2.71 9.53 6.34
C THR A 42 -1.83 10.01 5.19
N GLY A 43 -1.30 9.10 4.36
CA GLY A 43 -0.50 9.46 3.20
C GLY A 43 -1.28 10.24 2.13
N ILE A 44 -2.57 9.93 1.94
CA ILE A 44 -3.45 10.64 1.02
C ILE A 44 -3.66 12.10 1.47
N CYS A 45 -3.86 12.32 2.78
CA CYS A 45 -3.94 13.66 3.36
C CYS A 45 -2.64 14.45 3.21
N GLU A 46 -1.48 13.79 3.38
CA GLU A 46 -0.19 14.43 3.15
C GLU A 46 -0.04 14.91 1.70
N VAL A 47 -0.37 14.07 0.72
CA VAL A 47 -0.32 14.47 -0.71
C VAL A 47 -1.17 15.69 -0.96
N ARG A 48 -2.40 15.73 -0.43
CA ARG A 48 -3.29 16.87 -0.59
C ARG A 48 -2.75 18.15 0.03
N ASN A 49 -2.03 18.04 1.13
CA ASN A 49 -1.47 19.19 1.84
C ASN A 49 -0.21 19.76 1.17
N PHE A 50 0.55 18.93 0.45
CA PHE A 50 1.86 19.30 -0.12
C PHE A 50 1.88 19.47 -1.63
N ALA A 51 0.83 19.04 -2.34
CA ALA A 51 0.73 19.13 -3.80
C ALA A 51 -0.45 20.02 -4.23
N SER A 52 -0.33 20.62 -5.42
CA SER A 52 -1.51 21.22 -6.05
C SER A 52 -2.54 20.12 -6.36
N ARG A 53 -3.82 20.47 -6.42
CA ARG A 53 -4.90 19.54 -6.78
C ARG A 53 -4.60 18.74 -8.05
N GLU A 54 -4.16 19.41 -9.11
CA GLU A 54 -3.85 18.77 -10.38
C GLU A 54 -2.65 17.83 -10.27
N ALA A 55 -1.60 18.24 -9.55
CA ALA A 55 -0.45 17.39 -9.28
C ALA A 55 -0.84 16.17 -8.44
N ALA A 56 -1.64 16.36 -7.39
CA ALA A 56 -2.12 15.27 -6.55
C ALA A 56 -2.94 14.24 -7.34
N LEU A 57 -3.87 14.68 -8.20
CA LEU A 57 -4.67 13.80 -9.07
C LEU A 57 -3.82 13.05 -10.11
N GLN A 58 -2.65 13.57 -10.50
CA GLN A 58 -1.74 12.90 -11.42
C GLN A 58 -0.77 11.95 -10.71
N GLN A 59 -0.38 12.27 -9.47
CA GLN A 59 0.65 11.55 -8.72
C GLN A 59 0.06 10.49 -7.78
N LEU A 60 -1.19 10.62 -7.36
CA LEU A 60 -1.91 9.51 -6.76
C LEU A 60 -2.42 8.58 -7.84
N GLY A 61 -2.23 7.28 -7.60
CA GLY A 61 -2.71 6.24 -8.45
C GLY A 61 -3.40 5.14 -7.67
N TYR A 62 -4.12 4.30 -8.39
CA TYR A 62 -4.80 3.13 -7.86
C TYR A 62 -4.56 1.92 -8.77
N THR A 63 -4.56 0.74 -8.19
CA THR A 63 -4.45 -0.52 -8.93
C THR A 63 -5.15 -1.64 -8.18
N LEU A 64 -5.42 -2.75 -8.88
CA LEU A 64 -5.91 -3.99 -8.29
C LEU A 64 -4.84 -5.06 -8.47
N GLN A 65 -4.44 -5.70 -7.36
CA GLN A 65 -3.44 -6.77 -7.37
C GLN A 65 -3.78 -7.80 -6.29
N ASP A 66 -3.87 -9.07 -6.66
CA ASP A 66 -4.05 -10.16 -5.70
C ASP A 66 -2.73 -10.41 -4.98
N ILE A 67 -2.61 -9.88 -3.76
CA ILE A 67 -1.42 -10.03 -2.90
C ILE A 67 -1.66 -10.98 -1.73
N SER A 68 -2.92 -11.36 -1.47
CA SER A 68 -3.29 -12.39 -0.50
C SER A 68 -3.25 -13.81 -1.09
N GLY A 69 -3.30 -13.93 -2.43
CA GLY A 69 -3.31 -15.19 -3.17
C GLY A 69 -4.64 -15.93 -3.11
N ASP A 70 -5.75 -15.25 -2.75
CA ASP A 70 -7.08 -15.85 -2.66
C ASP A 70 -7.91 -15.75 -3.96
N GLY A 71 -7.40 -15.08 -4.98
CA GLY A 71 -8.04 -14.85 -6.26
C GLY A 71 -8.96 -13.63 -6.31
N VAL A 72 -9.09 -12.87 -5.21
CA VAL A 72 -9.77 -11.58 -5.15
C VAL A 72 -8.70 -10.49 -4.99
N PRO A 73 -8.51 -9.63 -6.00
CA PRO A 73 -7.44 -8.64 -5.91
C PRO A 73 -7.74 -7.59 -4.85
N GLU A 74 -6.70 -7.12 -4.16
CA GLU A 74 -6.72 -5.98 -3.28
C GLU A 74 -6.68 -4.68 -4.07
N LEU A 75 -7.29 -3.63 -3.48
CA LEU A 75 -7.14 -2.26 -3.94
C LEU A 75 -5.91 -1.64 -3.28
N LEU A 76 -4.93 -1.24 -4.09
CA LEU A 76 -3.77 -0.47 -3.67
C LEU A 76 -3.91 0.96 -4.17
N ILE A 77 -3.73 1.92 -3.26
CA ILE A 77 -3.62 3.35 -3.58
C ILE A 77 -2.20 3.79 -3.24
N GLY A 78 -1.49 4.42 -4.18
CA GLY A 78 -0.09 4.73 -3.96
C GLY A 78 0.41 5.92 -4.78
N TRP A 79 1.72 6.15 -4.66
CA TRP A 79 2.41 7.28 -5.27
C TRP A 79 3.04 6.91 -6.60
N ILE A 80 2.68 7.65 -7.65
CA ILE A 80 3.31 7.54 -8.96
C ILE A 80 4.58 8.39 -8.95
N SER A 81 5.73 7.75 -8.92
CA SER A 81 7.04 8.43 -8.91
C SER A 81 7.63 8.58 -10.30
N GLN A 82 7.21 7.77 -11.27
CA GLN A 82 7.75 7.78 -12.62
C GLN A 82 6.73 7.36 -13.67
N LYS A 83 6.96 7.85 -14.91
CA LYS A 83 6.20 7.49 -16.09
C LYS A 83 7.13 6.89 -17.13
N ARG A 84 6.75 5.71 -17.68
CA ARG A 84 7.49 5.05 -18.75
C ARG A 84 6.53 4.72 -19.90
N GLY A 85 6.70 5.39 -21.04
CA GLY A 85 5.75 5.26 -22.15
C GLY A 85 4.35 5.70 -21.72
N VAL A 86 3.40 4.76 -21.73
CA VAL A 86 2.01 4.99 -21.26
C VAL A 86 1.78 4.58 -19.81
N GLY A 87 2.69 3.80 -19.22
CA GLY A 87 2.59 3.29 -17.85
C GLY A 87 3.02 4.30 -16.79
N HIS A 88 2.44 4.21 -15.62
CA HIS A 88 2.74 5.01 -14.45
C HIS A 88 3.13 4.09 -13.30
N TYR A 89 4.31 4.30 -12.71
CA TYR A 89 4.90 3.37 -11.76
C TYR A 89 5.31 4.06 -10.46
N GLY A 90 5.25 3.29 -9.38
CA GLY A 90 5.72 3.72 -8.07
C GLY A 90 5.93 2.55 -7.13
N LYS A 91 6.64 2.78 -6.03
CA LYS A 91 6.90 1.76 -5.00
C LYS A 91 6.11 2.00 -3.72
N GLU A 92 5.76 3.27 -3.44
CA GLU A 92 5.09 3.65 -2.19
C GLU A 92 3.59 3.38 -2.29
N ILE A 93 3.07 2.68 -1.29
CA ILE A 93 1.65 2.39 -1.09
C ILE A 93 1.15 3.27 0.05
N TYR A 94 0.08 4.02 -0.18
CA TYR A 94 -0.54 4.86 0.84
C TYR A 94 -1.73 4.19 1.53
N ALA A 95 -2.43 3.29 0.83
CA ALA A 95 -3.49 2.51 1.45
C ALA A 95 -3.68 1.17 0.72
N ILE A 96 -4.00 0.13 1.49
CA ILE A 96 -4.42 -1.18 0.99
C ILE A 96 -5.78 -1.49 1.57
N TYR A 97 -6.68 -1.92 0.70
CA TYR A 97 -7.99 -2.44 1.08
C TYR A 97 -8.19 -3.82 0.44
N THR A 98 -8.74 -4.76 1.20
CA THR A 98 -9.16 -6.07 0.71
C THR A 98 -10.69 -6.21 0.76
N PHE A 99 -11.23 -7.15 0.00
CA PHE A 99 -12.66 -7.48 0.02
C PHE A 99 -12.83 -8.86 0.62
N ALA A 100 -13.20 -8.90 1.89
CA ALA A 100 -13.42 -10.12 2.64
C ALA A 100 -14.72 -10.01 3.46
N ASP A 101 -15.43 -11.12 3.68
CA ASP A 101 -16.75 -11.16 4.34
C ASP A 101 -17.76 -10.19 3.70
N ASP A 102 -17.84 -10.18 2.37
CA ASP A 102 -18.73 -9.35 1.54
C ASP A 102 -18.61 -7.83 1.78
N ARG A 103 -17.47 -7.36 2.23
CA ARG A 103 -17.19 -5.92 2.49
C ARG A 103 -15.75 -5.54 2.24
N VAL A 104 -15.54 -4.26 2.00
CA VAL A 104 -14.20 -3.68 1.97
C VAL A 104 -13.67 -3.56 3.40
N LYS A 105 -12.46 -4.04 3.61
CA LYS A 105 -11.69 -3.91 4.85
C LYS A 105 -10.40 -3.17 4.60
N TYR A 106 -10.04 -2.27 5.50
CA TYR A 106 -8.72 -1.68 5.55
C TYR A 106 -7.68 -2.72 6.00
N VAL A 107 -6.50 -2.67 5.38
CA VAL A 107 -5.38 -3.57 5.69
C VAL A 107 -4.21 -2.81 6.31
N ALA A 108 -3.65 -1.86 5.56
CA ALA A 108 -2.47 -1.11 5.99
C ALA A 108 -2.38 0.25 5.28
N GLU A 109 -1.61 1.17 5.86
CA GLU A 109 -1.32 2.47 5.24
C GLU A 109 0.17 2.85 5.35
N GLY A 110 0.62 3.62 4.34
CA GLY A 110 1.92 4.26 4.34
C GLY A 110 1.79 5.79 4.33
N TRP A 111 2.82 6.48 4.85
CA TRP A 111 2.94 7.94 4.83
C TRP A 111 4.41 8.35 4.96
N SER A 112 4.71 9.64 4.98
CA SER A 112 6.08 10.18 4.93
C SER A 112 7.04 9.63 6.00
N ARG A 113 6.52 9.23 7.17
CA ARG A 113 7.32 8.64 8.26
C ARG A 113 7.13 7.13 8.44
N SER A 114 6.36 6.50 7.60
CA SER A 114 6.10 5.06 7.60
C SER A 114 5.86 4.59 6.17
N SER A 115 6.94 4.33 5.43
CA SER A 115 6.89 3.80 4.07
C SER A 115 6.31 2.39 4.07
N LEU A 116 5.36 2.12 3.20
CA LEU A 116 4.78 0.81 2.95
C LEU A 116 5.06 0.42 1.51
N GLN A 117 5.68 -0.74 1.30
CA GLN A 117 6.11 -1.21 -0.01
C GLN A 117 5.81 -2.70 -0.18
N LEU A 118 5.71 -3.14 -1.44
CA LEU A 118 5.48 -4.54 -1.81
C LEU A 118 6.79 -5.19 -2.28
N MET A 119 6.99 -6.44 -1.90
CA MET A 119 8.09 -7.29 -2.36
C MET A 119 7.63 -8.23 -3.47
N ALA A 120 8.57 -8.81 -4.21
CA ALA A 120 8.29 -9.72 -5.33
C ALA A 120 7.57 -11.02 -4.92
N ASN A 121 7.57 -11.36 -3.63
CA ASN A 121 6.88 -12.50 -3.05
C ASN A 121 5.58 -12.12 -2.34
N ASP A 122 5.00 -10.98 -2.70
CA ASP A 122 3.77 -10.40 -2.16
C ASP A 122 3.81 -10.05 -0.66
N ASN A 123 5.00 -10.08 -0.03
CA ASN A 123 5.16 -9.57 1.32
C ASN A 123 5.09 -8.05 1.33
N LEU A 124 4.47 -7.52 2.38
CA LEU A 124 4.43 -6.10 2.68
C LEU A 124 5.61 -5.75 3.60
N VAL A 125 6.28 -4.65 3.30
CA VAL A 125 7.38 -4.14 4.13
C VAL A 125 7.06 -2.74 4.59
N THR A 126 6.96 -2.58 5.90
CA THR A 126 6.81 -1.27 6.55
C THR A 126 8.16 -0.82 7.11
N ARG A 127 8.58 0.38 6.72
CA ARG A 127 9.80 1.01 7.25
C ARG A 127 9.44 2.38 7.80
N GLY A 128 9.55 2.54 9.11
CA GLY A 128 9.12 3.75 9.76
C GLY A 128 9.89 4.05 11.04
N GLY A 129 9.33 4.95 11.85
CA GLY A 129 9.85 5.27 13.17
C GLY A 129 9.32 6.58 13.71
N THR A 130 9.41 6.73 15.05
CA THR A 130 8.99 7.94 15.76
C THR A 130 10.16 8.88 16.07
N GLY A 131 11.31 8.67 15.43
CA GLY A 131 12.52 9.46 15.60
C GLY A 131 13.79 8.64 15.35
N ILE A 132 14.94 9.22 15.65
CA ILE A 132 16.26 8.58 15.45
C ILE A 132 16.40 7.35 16.37
N SER A 133 15.84 7.39 17.56
CA SER A 133 15.97 6.35 18.58
C SER A 133 14.96 5.20 18.44
N HIS A 134 13.92 5.36 17.64
CA HIS A 134 12.92 4.31 17.44
C HIS A 134 12.60 4.20 15.96
N GLN A 135 13.32 3.31 15.29
CA GLN A 135 13.12 2.97 13.89
C GLN A 135 12.59 1.54 13.79
N VAL A 136 11.77 1.27 12.79
CA VAL A 136 11.07 -0.01 12.61
C VAL A 136 11.26 -0.51 11.18
N LEU A 137 11.41 -1.81 11.05
CA LEU A 137 11.27 -2.59 9.83
C LEU A 137 10.35 -3.77 10.14
N ALA A 138 9.16 -3.81 9.57
CA ALA A 138 8.26 -4.95 9.66
C ALA A 138 8.12 -5.62 8.30
N VAL A 139 8.12 -6.96 8.30
CA VAL A 139 7.82 -7.79 7.13
C VAL A 139 6.58 -8.61 7.45
N GLU A 140 5.54 -8.39 6.66
CA GLU A 140 4.21 -8.95 6.90
C GLU A 140 3.66 -9.55 5.60
N HIS A 141 2.68 -10.44 5.71
CA HIS A 141 1.94 -10.97 4.57
C HIS A 141 0.44 -10.80 4.80
N LEU A 142 -0.30 -10.51 3.74
CA LEU A 142 -1.74 -10.40 3.81
C LEU A 142 -2.38 -11.80 3.79
N GLN A 143 -3.30 -12.03 4.72
CA GLN A 143 -4.11 -13.24 4.78
C GLN A 143 -5.42 -13.04 4.00
N PRO A 144 -6.07 -14.11 3.49
CA PRO A 144 -7.36 -14.01 2.80
C PRO A 144 -8.49 -13.38 3.61
N ASP A 145 -8.42 -13.40 4.93
CA ASP A 145 -9.41 -12.76 5.82
C ASP A 145 -9.18 -11.25 6.02
N GLY A 146 -8.11 -10.71 5.42
CA GLY A 146 -7.71 -9.31 5.52
C GLY A 146 -6.83 -8.99 6.72
N SER A 147 -6.43 -9.98 7.53
CA SER A 147 -5.46 -9.80 8.60
C SER A 147 -4.02 -9.82 8.07
N LEU A 148 -3.11 -9.18 8.80
CA LEU A 148 -1.68 -9.25 8.52
C LEU A 148 -1.03 -10.34 9.39
N GLY A 149 -0.36 -11.27 8.73
CA GLY A 149 0.51 -12.24 9.37
C GLY A 149 1.94 -11.69 9.46
N CYS A 150 2.51 -11.74 10.66
CA CYS A 150 3.88 -11.28 10.89
C CYS A 150 4.90 -12.33 10.47
N TYR A 151 5.88 -11.97 9.62
CA TYR A 151 7.08 -12.76 9.44
C TYR A 151 8.14 -12.37 10.45
N GLU A 152 8.45 -11.07 10.51
CA GLU A 152 9.41 -10.53 11.45
C GLU A 152 9.30 -9.02 11.55
N LEU A 153 9.70 -8.51 12.70
CA LEU A 153 9.83 -7.09 12.95
C LEU A 153 11.17 -6.84 13.63
N TYR A 154 11.91 -5.88 13.12
CA TYR A 154 13.09 -5.34 13.77
C TYR A 154 12.83 -3.88 14.15
N PHE A 155 13.39 -3.47 15.28
CA PHE A 155 13.31 -2.07 15.71
C PHE A 155 14.48 -1.67 16.58
N THR A 156 14.80 -0.37 16.59
CA THR A 156 15.77 0.18 17.53
C THR A 156 15.09 0.65 18.79
N TRP A 157 15.78 0.46 19.92
CA TRP A 157 15.33 0.96 21.22
C TRP A 157 16.51 1.47 22.05
N PRO A 158 16.37 2.58 22.79
CA PRO A 158 17.40 3.07 23.69
C PRO A 158 17.69 2.07 24.83
N LYS A 159 18.98 1.87 25.11
CA LYS A 159 19.50 1.15 26.27
C LYS A 159 20.66 1.96 26.84
N ASP A 160 21.07 1.68 28.07
CA ASP A 160 21.98 2.49 28.90
C ASP A 160 23.14 3.18 28.15
N ASP A 161 23.76 2.50 27.21
CA ASP A 161 24.95 2.98 26.49
C ASP A 161 24.68 3.34 25.00
N GLY A 162 23.41 3.38 24.54
CA GLY A 162 23.12 3.70 23.15
C GLY A 162 21.82 3.11 22.61
N LEU A 163 21.82 2.77 21.31
CA LEU A 163 20.70 2.10 20.64
C LEU A 163 21.03 0.63 20.45
N CYS A 164 20.09 -0.23 20.82
CA CYS A 164 20.11 -1.66 20.51
C CYS A 164 19.05 -1.99 19.46
N VAL A 165 19.31 -3.06 18.70
CA VAL A 165 18.36 -3.60 17.72
C VAL A 165 17.66 -4.80 18.32
N TYR A 166 16.35 -4.78 18.28
CA TYR A 166 15.48 -5.84 18.78
C TYR A 166 14.76 -6.51 17.62
N ARG A 167 14.45 -7.80 17.81
CA ARG A 167 13.64 -8.59 16.88
C ARG A 167 12.40 -9.12 17.59
N ASN A 168 11.28 -9.10 16.89
CA ASN A 168 10.03 -9.67 17.39
C ASN A 168 9.30 -10.38 16.23
N MET A 169 8.76 -11.58 16.49
CA MET A 169 8.01 -12.37 15.52
C MET A 169 6.49 -12.12 15.58
N ASN A 170 6.05 -11.25 16.50
CA ASN A 170 4.63 -10.89 16.67
C ASN A 170 4.29 -9.51 16.10
N CYS A 171 5.21 -8.88 15.39
CA CYS A 171 5.10 -7.52 14.84
C CYS A 171 4.65 -6.45 15.85
N ARG A 172 5.14 -6.55 17.09
CA ARG A 172 4.97 -5.55 18.15
C ARG A 172 6.31 -4.93 18.49
N SER A 173 6.44 -3.63 18.36
CA SER A 173 7.68 -2.89 18.68
C SER A 173 7.82 -2.56 20.17
N GLU A 174 7.56 -3.53 21.04
CA GLU A 174 7.66 -3.44 22.49
C GLU A 174 8.91 -4.19 22.94
N ALA A 175 9.88 -3.50 23.53
CA ALA A 175 11.16 -4.09 23.94
C ALA A 175 11.01 -5.26 24.91
N ASP A 176 10.03 -5.19 25.83
CA ASP A 176 9.79 -6.25 26.84
C ASP A 176 9.33 -7.57 26.23
N ALA A 177 8.76 -7.54 25.02
CA ALA A 177 8.27 -8.71 24.27
C ALA A 177 9.21 -9.15 23.15
N ALA A 178 10.36 -8.49 22.99
CA ALA A 178 11.30 -8.68 21.90
C ALA A 178 12.63 -9.25 22.38
N GLN A 179 13.33 -9.88 21.46
CA GLN A 179 14.68 -10.38 21.69
C GLN A 179 15.69 -9.33 21.18
N GLU A 180 16.61 -8.93 22.05
CA GLU A 180 17.78 -8.15 21.66
C GLU A 180 18.67 -8.98 20.71
N THR A 181 19.16 -8.35 19.65
CA THR A 181 20.02 -8.98 18.66
C THR A 181 21.47 -8.53 18.81
N ASP A 182 22.40 -9.23 18.20
CA ASP A 182 23.80 -8.79 18.09
C ASP A 182 24.02 -7.82 16.92
N MET A 183 22.94 -7.43 16.21
CA MET A 183 22.98 -6.53 15.05
C MET A 183 23.30 -5.11 15.49
N THR A 184 24.25 -4.48 14.83
CA THR A 184 24.53 -3.06 15.01
C THR A 184 23.44 -2.20 14.37
N VAL A 185 23.34 -0.94 14.74
CA VAL A 185 22.41 0.02 14.13
C VAL A 185 22.75 0.26 12.65
N GLU A 186 24.03 0.22 12.29
CA GLU A 186 24.52 0.32 10.93
C GLU A 186 24.02 -0.85 10.06
N GLU A 187 24.20 -2.07 10.52
CA GLU A 187 23.70 -3.27 9.84
C GLU A 187 22.16 -3.27 9.71
N PHE A 188 21.46 -2.80 10.73
CA PHE A 188 20.02 -2.62 10.66
C PHE A 188 19.61 -1.60 9.59
N ASN A 189 20.32 -0.47 9.47
CA ASN A 189 20.06 0.53 8.45
C ASN A 189 20.39 0.02 7.04
N GLU A 190 21.43 -0.80 6.89
CA GLU A 190 21.75 -1.48 5.63
C GLU A 190 20.61 -2.42 5.23
N MET A 191 20.16 -3.28 6.15
CA MET A 191 19.02 -4.17 5.94
C MET A 191 17.76 -3.41 5.53
N ARG A 192 17.42 -2.30 6.20
CA ARG A 192 16.28 -1.44 5.81
C ARG A 192 16.43 -0.88 4.40
N SER A 193 17.65 -0.54 4.00
CA SER A 193 17.96 -0.04 2.66
C SER A 193 17.85 -1.13 1.60
N GLU A 194 18.27 -2.35 1.90
CA GLU A 194 18.11 -3.51 1.02
C GLU A 194 16.64 -3.82 0.74
N TYR A 195 15.79 -3.82 1.77
CA TYR A 195 14.34 -3.98 1.57
C TYR A 195 13.77 -2.90 0.67
N ALA A 196 14.16 -1.62 0.86
CA ALA A 196 13.72 -0.52 0.00
C ALA A 196 14.13 -0.71 -1.47
N ASN A 197 15.38 -1.14 -1.69
CA ASN A 197 15.92 -1.32 -3.03
C ASN A 197 15.24 -2.50 -3.75
N ASN A 198 14.94 -3.57 -3.03
CA ASN A 198 14.36 -4.82 -3.55
C ASN A 198 12.84 -4.78 -3.65
N SER A 199 12.17 -3.71 -3.21
CA SER A 199 10.72 -3.56 -3.39
C SER A 199 10.37 -3.41 -4.88
N VAL A 200 9.22 -3.99 -5.25
CA VAL A 200 8.74 -3.96 -6.64
C VAL A 200 8.14 -2.61 -7.02
N GLU A 201 8.20 -2.31 -8.30
CA GLU A 201 7.45 -1.19 -8.86
C GLU A 201 6.06 -1.67 -9.24
N ILE A 202 5.06 -0.96 -8.74
CA ILE A 202 3.66 -1.22 -8.99
C ILE A 202 3.20 -0.30 -10.13
N GLU A 203 2.48 -0.84 -11.10
CA GLU A 203 1.82 -0.04 -12.11
C GLU A 203 0.48 0.46 -11.60
N TYR A 204 0.30 1.78 -11.65
CA TYR A 204 -0.90 2.47 -11.19
C TYR A 204 -1.64 3.13 -12.35
N LEU A 205 -2.95 3.21 -12.26
CA LEU A 205 -3.75 4.16 -13.03
C LEU A 205 -3.82 5.49 -12.26
N PRO A 206 -3.54 6.64 -12.92
CA PRO A 206 -3.65 7.94 -12.26
C PRO A 206 -5.08 8.22 -11.79
N LEU A 207 -5.21 8.75 -10.58
CA LEU A 207 -6.51 9.05 -9.98
C LEU A 207 -7.37 9.99 -10.84
N LYS A 208 -6.75 10.94 -11.55
CA LYS A 208 -7.44 11.85 -12.49
C LYS A 208 -8.27 11.14 -13.56
N ASP A 209 -7.91 9.92 -13.91
CA ASP A 209 -8.56 9.16 -14.99
C ASP A 209 -9.71 8.28 -14.47
N PHE A 210 -9.87 8.15 -13.15
CA PHE A 210 -10.85 7.24 -12.54
C PHE A 210 -12.29 7.50 -12.98
N LYS A 211 -12.75 8.77 -12.96
CA LYS A 211 -14.13 9.13 -13.36
C LYS A 211 -14.45 8.77 -14.83
N LYS A 212 -13.43 8.63 -15.69
CA LYS A 212 -13.62 8.30 -17.12
C LYS A 212 -13.56 6.81 -17.38
N GLN A 213 -12.68 6.08 -16.70
CA GLN A 213 -12.37 4.70 -17.04
C GLN A 213 -12.60 3.68 -15.92
N GLY A 214 -12.76 4.12 -14.66
CA GLY A 214 -12.84 3.21 -13.52
C GLY A 214 -11.67 2.23 -13.50
N PHE A 215 -11.95 0.93 -13.31
CA PHE A 215 -10.93 -0.14 -13.35
C PHE A 215 -10.69 -0.76 -14.74
N LYS A 216 -11.35 -0.28 -15.79
CA LYS A 216 -11.27 -0.89 -17.15
C LYS A 216 -9.86 -0.94 -17.72
N GLY A 217 -8.97 -0.02 -17.30
CA GLY A 217 -7.56 -0.03 -17.71
C GLY A 217 -6.75 -1.18 -17.12
N LEU A 218 -7.13 -1.69 -15.96
CA LEU A 218 -6.40 -2.76 -15.23
C LEU A 218 -6.75 -4.16 -15.73
N MET A 219 -7.98 -4.38 -16.21
CA MET A 219 -8.43 -5.71 -16.67
C MET A 219 -7.64 -6.26 -17.87
N ARG A 220 -6.90 -5.41 -18.60
CA ARG A 220 -6.08 -5.88 -19.74
C ARG A 220 -4.81 -6.59 -19.32
N GLN A 221 -4.29 -6.36 -18.12
CA GLN A 221 -3.05 -6.99 -17.65
C GLN A 221 -3.28 -8.42 -17.19
N TYR A 222 -4.42 -8.72 -16.56
CA TYR A 222 -4.75 -10.08 -16.09
C TYR A 222 -5.14 -11.05 -17.23
N LEU A 223 -5.64 -10.55 -18.37
CA LEU A 223 -6.01 -11.36 -19.52
C LEU A 223 -4.80 -11.72 -20.42
N SER A 224 -3.68 -11.02 -20.29
CA SER A 224 -2.47 -11.28 -21.09
C SER A 224 -1.44 -12.17 -20.39
N ALA A 225 -1.56 -12.43 -19.10
CA ALA A 225 -0.66 -13.29 -18.34
C ALA A 225 -1.13 -14.75 -18.20
N GLY A 226 -2.32 -15.07 -18.71
CA GLY A 226 -2.96 -16.39 -18.62
C GLY A 226 -3.21 -17.06 -19.99
N GLY A 227 -2.42 -16.75 -21.01
CA GLY A 227 -2.47 -17.34 -22.35
C GLY A 227 -1.23 -18.17 -22.66
#